data_31567a8feea6198ea148f0780b3193c0
#
_entry.id   31567a8feea6198ea148f0780b3193c0
#
_cell.length_a   1.000
_cell.length_b   1.000
_cell.length_c   1.000
_cell.angle_alpha   90.00
_cell.angle_beta   90.00
_cell.angle_gamma   90.00
#
_symmetry.space_group_name_H-M   'P 1'
#
loop_
_entity.id
_entity.type
_entity.pdbx_description
1 polymer ?
#
loop_
_entity_poly.entity_id
_entity_poly.type
_entity_poly.pdbx_seq_one_letter_code
_entity_poly.pdbx_strand_id
1 'polypeptide(L)'
;MKKIVLNACGVKSLGGLKLFLESFDFFSKTDSKIFVLYSEIEFYKDLNNQFYENPRVKFYKTTNKRYLHPFLNYFLPTKILEEINNSDAIIHFGNFGFKTHKKSFVLIQNILPLVKKGIRNSILKLLINRSMNLSNFILIQLNHLKEDIDKKFHSKIIQIGETTSSEVEISNKSGNIVFFGSDVANKNYNFMKNVLSQLPNK
;
A
#
# COMPACT_ATOMS: atom_id res chain seq x y z
N MET A 1 25.28 6.94 1.59
CA MET A 1 24.15 6.28 2.28
C MET A 1 22.86 6.95 1.85
N LYS A 2 21.91 6.22 1.25
CA LYS A 2 20.61 6.76 0.82
C LYS A 2 19.66 6.88 2.00
N LYS A 3 18.74 7.85 1.95
CA LYS A 3 17.70 8.04 2.95
C LYS A 3 16.33 7.87 2.31
N ILE A 4 15.58 6.88 2.74
CA ILE A 4 14.28 6.51 2.18
C ILE A 4 13.18 6.74 3.23
N VAL A 5 12.10 7.39 2.83
CA VAL A 5 10.90 7.53 3.65
C VAL A 5 9.85 6.52 3.20
N LEU A 6 9.35 5.73 4.13
CA LEU A 6 8.25 4.79 3.92
C LEU A 6 7.00 5.34 4.63
N ASN A 7 6.06 5.87 3.86
CA ASN A 7 4.80 6.36 4.41
C ASN A 7 3.75 5.25 4.41
N ALA A 8 3.60 4.59 5.54
CA ALA A 8 2.67 3.50 5.77
C ALA A 8 1.37 3.92 6.49
N CYS A 9 1.09 5.22 6.61
CA CYS A 9 -0.11 5.73 7.31
C CYS A 9 -1.42 5.19 6.72
N GLY A 10 -1.46 4.91 5.42
CA GLY A 10 -2.64 4.37 4.72
C GLY A 10 -2.81 2.86 4.82
N VAL A 11 -1.83 2.14 5.35
CA VAL A 11 -1.82 0.67 5.37
C VAL A 11 -2.68 0.15 6.50
N LYS A 12 -3.76 -0.57 6.15
CA LYS A 12 -4.71 -1.17 7.12
C LYS A 12 -5.07 -2.62 6.82
N SER A 13 -4.67 -3.15 5.66
CA SER A 13 -5.04 -4.49 5.21
C SER A 13 -3.82 -5.38 5.04
N LEU A 14 -4.03 -6.68 5.12
CA LEU A 14 -3.00 -7.70 4.97
C LEU A 14 -2.16 -7.52 3.68
N GLY A 15 -2.80 -7.24 2.54
CA GLY A 15 -2.07 -7.05 1.27
C GLY A 15 -1.15 -5.83 1.27
N GLY A 16 -1.63 -4.69 1.80
CA GLY A 16 -0.81 -3.49 1.91
C GLY A 16 0.31 -3.64 2.93
N LEU A 17 0.04 -4.38 3.99
CA LEU A 17 1.02 -4.67 5.03
C LEU A 17 2.16 -5.54 4.48
N LYS A 18 1.83 -6.60 3.73
CA LYS A 18 2.83 -7.47 3.12
C LYS A 18 3.81 -6.67 2.26
N LEU A 19 3.31 -5.84 1.35
CA LEU A 19 4.17 -5.02 0.49
C LEU A 19 5.02 -4.02 1.26
N PHE A 20 4.45 -3.41 2.30
CA PHE A 20 5.23 -2.54 3.18
C PHE A 20 6.37 -3.31 3.85
N LEU A 21 6.09 -4.50 4.40
CA LEU A 21 7.08 -5.33 5.07
C LEU A 21 8.20 -5.80 4.14
N GLU A 22 7.84 -6.26 2.94
CA GLU A 22 8.81 -6.66 1.92
C GLU A 22 9.72 -5.48 1.54
N SER A 23 9.13 -4.29 1.35
CA SER A 23 9.89 -3.07 1.06
C SER A 23 10.78 -2.66 2.24
N PHE A 24 10.26 -2.73 3.46
CA PHE A 24 11.01 -2.41 4.66
C PHE A 24 12.18 -3.38 4.84
N ASP A 25 11.96 -4.68 4.72
CA ASP A 25 12.99 -5.70 4.81
C ASP A 25 14.08 -5.48 3.75
N PHE A 26 13.68 -5.23 2.50
CA PHE A 26 14.62 -4.91 1.43
C PHE A 26 15.53 -3.73 1.79
N PHE A 27 14.96 -2.60 2.18
CA PHE A 27 15.75 -1.41 2.51
C PHE A 27 16.57 -1.58 3.79
N SER A 28 16.11 -2.36 4.77
CA SER A 28 16.84 -2.63 6.01
C SER A 28 18.13 -3.42 5.79
N LYS A 29 18.16 -4.25 4.73
CA LYS A 29 19.33 -5.02 4.30
C LYS A 29 20.30 -4.21 3.43
N THR A 30 19.90 -3.03 2.96
CA THR A 30 20.76 -2.12 2.19
C THR A 30 21.45 -1.11 3.10
N ASP A 31 22.48 -0.40 2.56
CA ASP A 31 23.09 0.73 3.27
C ASP A 31 22.20 1.99 3.16
N SER A 32 20.97 1.89 3.68
CA SER A 32 19.99 2.96 3.65
C SER A 32 19.58 3.38 5.07
N LYS A 33 19.31 4.67 5.25
CA LYS A 33 18.56 5.17 6.41
C LYS A 33 17.08 5.11 6.08
N ILE A 34 16.28 4.55 6.97
CA ILE A 34 14.84 4.38 6.79
C ILE A 34 14.11 5.28 7.79
N PHE A 35 13.17 6.07 7.28
CA PHE A 35 12.25 6.84 8.11
C PHE A 35 10.82 6.40 7.82
N VAL A 36 10.16 5.83 8.82
CA VAL A 36 8.82 5.26 8.71
C VAL A 36 7.79 6.19 9.32
N LEU A 37 6.83 6.63 8.50
CA LEU A 37 5.61 7.29 8.97
C LEU A 37 4.51 6.24 9.13
N TYR A 38 3.87 6.16 10.28
CA TYR A 38 2.84 5.17 10.55
C TYR A 38 1.65 5.75 11.33
N SER A 39 0.51 5.08 11.27
CA SER A 39 -0.65 5.35 12.12
C SER A 39 -0.75 4.31 13.25
N GLU A 40 -1.75 4.42 14.13
CA GLU A 40 -1.92 3.49 15.25
C GLU A 40 -2.36 2.09 14.77
N ILE A 41 -1.39 1.22 14.51
CA ILE A 41 -1.60 -0.21 14.29
C ILE A 41 -0.63 -0.94 15.21
N GLU A 42 -1.10 -1.93 15.94
CA GLU A 42 -0.30 -2.73 16.89
C GLU A 42 0.96 -3.30 16.25
N PHE A 43 0.82 -3.76 15.01
CA PHE A 43 1.93 -4.28 14.23
C PHE A 43 3.12 -3.31 14.12
N TYR A 44 2.89 -1.99 13.98
CA TYR A 44 3.98 -1.02 13.90
C TYR A 44 4.65 -0.78 15.24
N LYS A 45 3.97 -1.08 16.35
CA LYS A 45 4.60 -1.08 17.67
C LYS A 45 5.62 -2.19 17.78
N ASP A 46 5.27 -3.39 17.33
CA ASP A 46 6.19 -4.55 17.35
C ASP A 46 7.39 -4.29 16.44
N LEU A 47 7.15 -3.75 15.25
CA LEU A 47 8.22 -3.38 14.33
C LEU A 47 9.13 -2.30 14.90
N ASN A 48 8.55 -1.27 15.54
CA ASN A 48 9.31 -0.22 16.20
C ASN A 48 10.15 -0.78 17.35
N ASN A 49 9.59 -1.67 18.18
CA ASN A 49 10.31 -2.30 19.28
C ASN A 49 11.47 -3.16 18.77
N GLN A 50 11.25 -3.91 17.69
CA GLN A 50 12.28 -4.77 17.08
C GLN A 50 13.48 -3.97 16.53
N PHE A 51 13.24 -2.76 16.02
CA PHE A 51 14.28 -1.92 15.40
C PHE A 51 14.62 -0.67 16.20
N TYR A 52 14.17 -0.57 17.45
CA TYR A 52 14.37 0.61 18.31
C TYR A 52 15.86 0.98 18.46
N GLU A 53 16.73 0.00 18.57
CA GLU A 53 18.17 0.22 18.73
C GLU A 53 18.93 0.39 17.41
N ASN A 54 18.25 0.25 16.27
CA ASN A 54 18.88 0.40 14.97
C ASN A 54 18.99 1.89 14.60
N PRO A 55 20.19 2.52 14.64
CA PRO A 55 20.34 3.96 14.40
C PRO A 55 19.99 4.40 12.98
N ARG A 56 19.84 3.43 12.05
CA ARG A 56 19.44 3.69 10.66
C ARG A 56 17.94 3.70 10.45
N VAL A 57 17.15 3.29 11.44
CA VAL A 57 15.70 3.20 11.34
C VAL A 57 15.07 4.17 12.33
N LYS A 58 14.21 5.08 11.85
CA LYS A 58 13.44 5.99 12.68
C LYS A 58 11.96 5.82 12.39
N PHE A 59 11.15 5.83 13.43
CA PHE A 59 9.71 5.72 13.35
C PHE A 59 9.04 7.01 13.85
N TYR A 60 8.00 7.44 13.14
CA TYR A 60 7.18 8.56 13.56
C TYR A 60 5.70 8.23 13.42
N LYS A 61 4.98 8.28 14.56
CA LYS A 61 3.54 8.06 14.62
C LYS A 61 2.80 9.31 14.13
N THR A 62 1.88 9.12 13.19
CA THR A 62 1.03 10.16 12.66
C THR A 62 -0.42 9.98 13.12
N THR A 63 -1.35 10.78 12.56
CA THR A 63 -2.78 10.63 12.79
C THR A 63 -3.34 9.35 12.17
N ASN A 64 -4.28 8.70 12.85
CA ASN A 64 -5.05 7.57 12.32
C ASN A 64 -6.22 8.01 11.41
N LYS A 65 -6.49 9.31 11.30
CA LYS A 65 -7.56 9.86 10.47
C LYS A 65 -7.19 9.79 9.01
N ARG A 66 -7.67 8.74 8.31
CA ARG A 66 -7.29 8.40 6.94
C ARG A 66 -7.50 9.52 5.92
N TYR A 67 -8.54 10.32 6.06
CA TYR A 67 -8.82 11.46 5.17
C TYR A 67 -7.81 12.59 5.28
N LEU A 68 -7.00 12.64 6.34
CA LEU A 68 -5.92 13.59 6.52
C LEU A 68 -4.61 13.15 5.86
N HIS A 69 -4.45 11.87 5.52
CA HIS A 69 -3.19 11.36 4.97
C HIS A 69 -2.75 12.08 3.68
N PRO A 70 -3.62 12.47 2.73
CA PRO A 70 -3.22 13.24 1.57
C PRO A 70 -2.73 14.67 1.88
N PHE A 71 -2.90 15.11 3.11
CA PHE A 71 -2.61 16.46 3.60
C PHE A 71 -1.58 16.48 4.73
N LEU A 72 -0.92 15.36 5.01
CA LEU A 72 0.02 15.24 6.13
C LEU A 72 1.10 16.32 6.13
N ASN A 73 1.54 16.77 4.96
CA ASN A 73 2.52 17.86 4.85
C ASN A 73 2.10 19.19 5.51
N TYR A 74 0.82 19.38 5.82
CA TYR A 74 0.32 20.58 6.53
C TYR A 74 0.22 20.36 8.05
N PHE A 75 0.30 19.12 8.52
CA PHE A 75 0.06 18.76 9.93
C PHE A 75 1.29 18.15 10.62
N LEU A 76 2.31 17.76 9.83
CA LEU A 76 3.54 17.22 10.39
C LEU A 76 4.39 18.35 11.01
N PRO A 77 5.02 18.09 12.15
CA PRO A 77 5.98 19.04 12.73
C PRO A 77 7.12 19.37 11.76
N THR A 78 7.64 20.59 11.83
CA THR A 78 8.72 21.08 10.96
C THR A 78 9.92 20.13 10.93
N LYS A 79 10.34 19.61 12.09
CA LYS A 79 11.44 18.65 12.20
C LYS A 79 11.20 17.38 11.38
N ILE A 80 9.96 16.89 11.30
CA ILE A 80 9.61 15.72 10.52
C ILE A 80 9.57 16.04 9.02
N LEU A 81 9.06 17.22 8.67
CA LEU A 81 9.10 17.71 7.29
C LEU A 81 10.54 17.89 6.80
N GLU A 82 11.43 18.38 7.63
CA GLU A 82 12.86 18.47 7.32
C GLU A 82 13.47 17.07 7.08
N GLU A 83 13.14 16.09 7.93
CA GLU A 83 13.59 14.70 7.73
C GLU A 83 13.10 14.14 6.38
N ILE A 84 11.84 14.42 5.99
CA ILE A 84 11.29 14.03 4.69
C ILE A 84 11.98 14.79 3.55
N ASN A 85 12.17 16.09 3.69
CA ASN A 85 12.80 16.95 2.68
C ASN A 85 14.29 16.66 2.50
N ASN A 86 14.94 16.08 3.49
CA ASN A 86 16.33 15.62 3.43
C ASN A 86 16.46 14.16 2.98
N SER A 87 15.38 13.51 2.55
CA SER A 87 15.40 12.15 1.99
C SER A 87 15.69 12.17 0.49
N ASP A 88 16.12 11.02 -0.05
CA ASP A 88 16.32 10.82 -1.50
C ASP A 88 15.01 10.48 -2.19
N ALA A 89 14.14 9.74 -1.49
CA ALA A 89 12.84 9.33 -2.02
C ALA A 89 11.83 9.07 -0.90
N ILE A 90 10.54 9.14 -1.27
CA ILE A 90 9.43 8.74 -0.42
C ILE A 90 8.52 7.75 -1.16
N ILE A 91 8.14 6.67 -0.48
CA ILE A 91 7.17 5.69 -0.98
C ILE A 91 5.92 5.78 -0.09
N HIS A 92 4.79 6.11 -0.71
CA HIS A 92 3.49 6.16 -0.06
C HIS A 92 2.72 4.86 -0.29
N PHE A 93 2.43 4.14 0.79
CA PHE A 93 1.61 2.93 0.76
C PHE A 93 0.14 3.24 1.05
N GLY A 94 -0.78 2.48 0.43
CA GLY A 94 -2.22 2.55 0.76
C GLY A 94 -3.00 3.67 0.07
N ASN A 95 -2.70 3.99 -1.18
CA ASN A 95 -3.40 4.91 -2.08
C ASN A 95 -3.24 6.42 -1.80
N PHE A 96 -2.68 6.82 -0.67
CA PHE A 96 -2.60 8.22 -0.30
C PHE A 96 -1.17 8.71 -0.15
N GLY A 97 -0.81 9.70 -0.98
CA GLY A 97 0.43 10.45 -0.88
C GLY A 97 0.16 11.93 -0.61
N PHE A 98 1.13 12.62 -0.08
CA PHE A 98 1.10 14.07 0.15
C PHE A 98 2.20 14.77 -0.64
N LYS A 99 2.09 16.11 -0.74
CA LYS A 99 3.06 16.93 -1.46
C LYS A 99 4.44 16.88 -0.80
N THR A 100 5.45 16.58 -1.60
CA THR A 100 6.87 16.63 -1.21
C THR A 100 7.70 17.20 -2.34
N HIS A 101 8.89 17.73 -2.04
CA HIS A 101 9.88 18.18 -3.03
C HIS A 101 10.80 17.05 -3.50
N LYS A 102 10.62 15.84 -2.95
CA LYS A 102 11.46 14.67 -3.23
C LYS A 102 10.81 13.74 -4.23
N LYS A 103 11.63 12.86 -4.79
CA LYS A 103 11.14 11.78 -5.67
C LYS A 103 10.13 10.93 -4.94
N SER A 104 8.90 10.98 -5.38
CA SER A 104 7.77 10.36 -4.68
C SER A 104 7.09 9.29 -5.52
N PHE A 105 6.76 8.21 -4.84
CA PHE A 105 6.06 7.05 -5.38
C PHE A 105 4.77 6.84 -4.59
N VAL A 106 3.65 6.64 -5.26
CA VAL A 106 2.40 6.24 -4.60
C VAL A 106 1.97 4.88 -5.08
N LEU A 107 1.74 3.97 -4.14
CA LEU A 107 1.27 2.62 -4.41
C LEU A 107 -0.26 2.60 -4.41
N ILE A 108 -0.85 2.29 -5.55
CA ILE A 108 -2.29 2.13 -5.72
C ILE A 108 -2.64 0.65 -5.57
N GLN A 109 -3.29 0.32 -4.45
CA GLN A 109 -3.66 -1.06 -4.09
C GLN A 109 -5.16 -1.32 -4.20
N ASN A 110 -5.97 -0.30 -3.88
CA ASN A 110 -7.42 -0.41 -3.91
C ASN A 110 -8.00 0.56 -4.93
N ILE A 111 -8.45 0.04 -6.05
CA ILE A 111 -9.08 0.80 -7.13
C ILE A 111 -10.59 0.94 -6.98
N LEU A 112 -11.23 0.22 -6.06
CA LEU A 112 -12.68 0.29 -5.90
C LEU A 112 -13.24 1.72 -5.83
N PRO A 113 -12.58 2.68 -5.14
CA PRO A 113 -13.05 4.06 -5.17
C PRO A 113 -12.96 4.73 -6.55
N LEU A 114 -12.11 4.24 -7.46
CA LEU A 114 -11.98 4.80 -8.81
C LEU A 114 -13.11 4.35 -9.73
N VAL A 115 -13.62 3.13 -9.54
CA VAL A 115 -14.61 2.48 -10.42
C VAL A 115 -16.02 2.47 -9.85
N LYS A 116 -16.20 2.35 -8.53
CA LYS A 116 -17.54 2.32 -7.90
C LYS A 116 -18.14 3.72 -7.76
N LYS A 117 -19.45 3.82 -8.04
CA LYS A 117 -20.25 5.03 -7.82
C LYS A 117 -20.57 5.25 -6.33
N GLY A 118 -20.95 6.47 -5.97
CA GLY A 118 -21.40 6.87 -4.64
C GLY A 118 -20.56 7.99 -4.03
N ILE A 119 -21.15 8.79 -3.16
CA ILE A 119 -20.55 10.02 -2.59
C ILE A 119 -19.20 9.71 -1.91
N ARG A 120 -19.16 8.65 -1.08
CA ARG A 120 -17.93 8.22 -0.40
C ARG A 120 -16.83 7.87 -1.39
N ASN A 121 -17.17 7.12 -2.45
CA ASN A 121 -16.19 6.73 -3.46
C ASN A 121 -15.72 7.94 -4.28
N SER A 122 -16.60 8.89 -4.57
CA SER A 122 -16.24 10.14 -5.27
C SER A 122 -15.23 10.96 -4.48
N ILE A 123 -15.40 11.09 -3.16
CA ILE A 123 -14.43 11.76 -2.29
C ILE A 123 -13.10 11.01 -2.28
N LEU A 124 -13.12 9.68 -2.11
CA LEU A 124 -11.91 8.88 -2.12
C LEU A 124 -11.19 8.94 -3.48
N LYS A 125 -11.94 8.91 -4.58
CA LYS A 125 -11.42 9.09 -5.95
C LYS A 125 -10.69 10.41 -6.10
N LEU A 126 -11.28 11.50 -5.60
CA LEU A 126 -10.66 12.83 -5.63
C LEU A 126 -9.33 12.84 -4.85
N LEU A 127 -9.29 12.22 -3.65
CA LEU A 127 -8.10 12.15 -2.83
C LEU A 127 -7.02 11.25 -3.44
N ILE A 128 -7.40 10.14 -4.08
CA ILE A 128 -6.47 9.25 -4.80
C ILE A 128 -5.91 9.98 -6.02
N ASN A 129 -6.76 10.64 -6.82
CA ASN A 129 -6.32 11.42 -7.97
C ASN A 129 -5.37 12.55 -7.56
N ARG A 130 -5.65 13.24 -6.43
CA ARG A 130 -4.73 14.21 -5.86
C ARG A 130 -3.38 13.56 -5.54
N SER A 131 -3.37 12.40 -4.90
CA SER A 131 -2.14 11.69 -4.55
C SER A 131 -1.33 11.29 -5.78
N MET A 132 -1.99 10.80 -6.83
CA MET A 132 -1.35 10.47 -8.12
C MET A 132 -0.79 11.73 -8.82
N ASN A 133 -1.52 12.85 -8.76
CA ASN A 133 -1.03 14.13 -9.33
C ASN A 133 0.24 14.61 -8.64
N LEU A 134 0.30 14.50 -7.32
CA LEU A 134 1.42 14.99 -6.51
C LEU A 134 2.65 14.08 -6.56
N SER A 135 2.48 12.82 -6.96
CA SER A 135 3.57 11.85 -7.03
C SER A 135 4.27 11.87 -8.39
N ASN A 136 5.57 11.59 -8.40
CA ASN A 136 6.35 11.45 -9.62
C ASN A 136 6.02 10.13 -10.33
N PHE A 137 5.82 9.06 -9.55
CA PHE A 137 5.53 7.72 -10.06
C PHE A 137 4.35 7.09 -9.33
N ILE A 138 3.61 6.26 -10.04
CA ILE A 138 2.47 5.50 -9.54
C ILE A 138 2.83 4.03 -9.64
N LEU A 139 2.85 3.35 -8.51
CA LEU A 139 3.14 1.94 -8.44
C LEU A 139 1.84 1.13 -8.47
N ILE A 140 1.76 0.13 -9.31
CA ILE A 140 0.65 -0.83 -9.38
C ILE A 140 1.20 -2.25 -9.36
N GLN A 141 0.46 -3.20 -8.77
CA GLN A 141 0.86 -4.60 -8.72
C GLN A 141 0.40 -5.39 -9.95
N LEU A 142 -0.80 -5.09 -10.44
CA LEU A 142 -1.45 -5.85 -11.50
C LEU A 142 -1.69 -4.95 -12.71
N ASN A 143 -1.30 -5.41 -13.88
CA ASN A 143 -1.34 -4.60 -15.09
C ASN A 143 -2.77 -4.14 -15.47
N HIS A 144 -3.78 -4.99 -15.23
CA HIS A 144 -5.18 -4.62 -15.50
C HIS A 144 -5.67 -3.41 -14.69
N LEU A 145 -5.05 -3.10 -13.52
CA LEU A 145 -5.38 -1.90 -12.74
C LEU A 145 -5.09 -0.60 -13.50
N LYS A 146 -4.21 -0.66 -14.51
CA LYS A 146 -3.91 0.49 -15.36
C LYS A 146 -5.11 0.99 -16.13
N GLU A 147 -6.01 0.09 -16.54
CA GLU A 147 -7.21 0.42 -17.32
C GLU A 147 -8.19 1.26 -16.52
N ASP A 148 -8.23 1.08 -15.21
CA ASP A 148 -9.13 1.81 -14.28
C ASP A 148 -8.55 3.16 -13.83
N ILE A 149 -7.30 3.43 -14.16
CA ILE A 149 -6.62 4.70 -13.86
C ILE A 149 -6.73 5.61 -15.09
N ASP A 150 -7.06 6.89 -14.84
CA ASP A 150 -7.17 7.91 -15.89
C ASP A 150 -5.91 7.92 -16.77
N LYS A 151 -6.09 7.94 -18.09
CA LYS A 151 -5.02 7.92 -19.11
C LYS A 151 -3.94 8.97 -18.90
N LYS A 152 -4.29 10.15 -18.34
CA LYS A 152 -3.32 11.21 -18.03
C LYS A 152 -2.22 10.80 -17.06
N PHE A 153 -2.43 9.72 -16.28
CA PHE A 153 -1.44 9.21 -15.35
C PHE A 153 -0.59 8.06 -15.91
N HIS A 154 -0.92 7.53 -17.08
CA HIS A 154 -0.30 6.31 -17.61
C HIS A 154 1.22 6.44 -17.80
N SER A 155 1.71 7.65 -18.12
CA SER A 155 3.16 7.91 -18.26
C SER A 155 3.95 7.83 -16.94
N LYS A 156 3.24 7.89 -15.80
CA LYS A 156 3.85 7.79 -14.46
C LYS A 156 3.78 6.39 -13.88
N ILE A 157 3.04 5.45 -14.51
CA ILE A 157 2.78 4.12 -13.95
C ILE A 157 4.01 3.24 -14.11
N ILE A 158 4.40 2.62 -13.01
CA ILE A 158 5.39 1.55 -12.94
C ILE A 158 4.71 0.33 -12.34
N GLN A 159 4.72 -0.77 -13.07
CA GLN A 159 4.27 -2.05 -12.55
C GLN A 159 5.36 -2.63 -11.65
N ILE A 160 4.98 -3.01 -10.44
CA ILE A 160 5.85 -3.65 -9.46
C ILE A 160 5.34 -5.07 -9.18
N GLY A 161 6.21 -6.06 -9.42
CA GLY A 161 5.87 -7.46 -9.19
C GLY A 161 4.83 -7.96 -10.20
N GLU A 162 5.26 -8.76 -11.15
CA GLU A 162 4.39 -9.81 -11.59
C GLU A 162 4.31 -10.79 -10.42
N THR A 163 3.11 -11.11 -9.97
CA THR A 163 2.90 -12.43 -9.42
C THR A 163 3.18 -13.37 -10.60
N THR A 164 4.43 -13.70 -10.84
CA THR A 164 4.72 -14.96 -11.49
C THR A 164 3.95 -15.95 -10.61
N SER A 165 2.86 -16.46 -11.14
CA SER A 165 2.40 -17.77 -10.73
C SER A 165 3.65 -18.62 -10.90
N SER A 166 4.43 -18.80 -9.82
CA SER A 166 5.24 -19.99 -9.73
C SER A 166 4.25 -21.07 -10.08
N GLU A 167 4.51 -21.78 -11.18
CA GLU A 167 3.76 -22.97 -11.53
C GLU A 167 3.77 -23.79 -10.24
N VAL A 168 2.67 -23.68 -9.51
CA VAL A 168 2.45 -24.58 -8.39
C VAL A 168 2.27 -25.90 -9.10
N GLU A 169 3.31 -26.72 -9.12
CA GLU A 169 3.17 -28.12 -9.47
C GLU A 169 2.07 -28.64 -8.55
N ILE A 170 0.88 -28.82 -9.12
CA ILE A 170 -0.24 -29.43 -8.44
C ILE A 170 0.11 -30.91 -8.34
N SER A 171 1.04 -31.22 -7.44
CA SER A 171 1.33 -32.58 -7.05
C SER A 171 0.14 -33.10 -6.23
N ASN A 172 -0.59 -34.04 -6.79
CA ASN A 172 -1.71 -34.75 -6.20
C ASN A 172 -3.03 -33.97 -6.08
N LYS A 173 -3.88 -34.22 -7.01
CA LYS A 173 -5.29 -33.78 -7.03
C LYS A 173 -6.05 -34.43 -5.87
N SER A 174 -6.06 -33.79 -4.71
CA SER A 174 -6.89 -34.22 -3.58
C SER A 174 -8.39 -34.03 -3.82
N GLY A 175 -8.78 -33.37 -4.92
CA GLY A 175 -10.16 -32.98 -5.19
C GLY A 175 -10.68 -31.85 -4.31
N ASN A 176 -9.88 -31.33 -3.40
CA ASN A 176 -10.26 -30.24 -2.50
C ASN A 176 -10.13 -28.89 -3.19
N ILE A 177 -11.18 -28.08 -3.11
CA ILE A 177 -11.15 -26.67 -3.51
C ILE A 177 -10.88 -25.84 -2.27
N VAL A 178 -9.73 -25.15 -2.24
CA VAL A 178 -9.37 -24.25 -1.16
C VAL A 178 -9.64 -22.81 -1.60
N PHE A 179 -10.50 -22.13 -0.89
CA PHE A 179 -10.81 -20.72 -1.10
C PHE A 179 -10.27 -19.87 0.06
N PHE A 180 -9.34 -18.98 -0.24
CA PHE A 180 -8.83 -17.99 0.72
C PHE A 180 -9.72 -16.75 0.68
N GLY A 181 -10.78 -16.75 1.47
CA GLY A 181 -11.74 -15.67 1.58
C GLY A 181 -11.82 -15.10 2.99
N SER A 182 -12.48 -13.97 3.12
CA SER A 182 -12.87 -13.36 4.39
C SER A 182 -14.28 -12.78 4.25
N ASP A 183 -14.98 -12.56 5.36
CA ASP A 183 -16.33 -11.99 5.39
C ASP A 183 -16.43 -10.53 4.89
N VAL A 184 -15.31 -9.98 4.45
CA VAL A 184 -15.28 -8.64 3.86
C VAL A 184 -16.01 -8.64 2.52
N ALA A 185 -16.99 -7.77 2.37
CA ALA A 185 -17.91 -7.72 1.22
C ALA A 185 -17.22 -7.69 -0.16
N ASN A 186 -16.00 -7.14 -0.26
CA ASN A 186 -15.23 -7.09 -1.51
C ASN A 186 -14.52 -8.42 -1.86
N LYS A 187 -14.58 -9.43 -1.00
CA LYS A 187 -13.98 -10.76 -1.25
C LYS A 187 -14.98 -11.77 -1.81
N ASN A 188 -16.26 -11.36 -2.01
CA ASN A 188 -17.32 -12.20 -2.55
C ASN A 188 -17.49 -13.55 -1.84
N TYR A 189 -17.25 -13.59 -0.53
CA TYR A 189 -17.29 -14.83 0.26
C TYR A 189 -18.64 -15.56 0.12
N ASN A 190 -19.75 -14.82 0.24
CA ASN A 190 -21.09 -15.41 0.10
C ASN A 190 -21.33 -15.98 -1.30
N PHE A 191 -20.83 -15.33 -2.35
CA PHE A 191 -20.90 -15.86 -3.70
C PHE A 191 -20.15 -17.19 -3.81
N MET A 192 -18.92 -17.25 -3.33
CA MET A 192 -18.14 -18.49 -3.36
C MET A 192 -18.77 -19.60 -2.52
N LYS A 193 -19.34 -19.29 -1.36
CA LYS A 193 -20.09 -20.25 -0.54
C LYS A 193 -21.27 -20.85 -1.33
N ASN A 194 -22.02 -20.02 -2.04
CA ASN A 194 -23.13 -20.47 -2.89
C ASN A 194 -22.65 -21.35 -4.06
N VAL A 195 -21.54 -20.98 -4.70
CA VAL A 195 -20.94 -21.79 -5.78
C VAL A 195 -20.50 -23.15 -5.24
N LEU A 196 -19.80 -23.18 -4.11
CA LEU A 196 -19.33 -24.42 -3.48
C LEU A 196 -20.49 -25.35 -3.05
N SER A 197 -21.61 -24.78 -2.58
CA SER A 197 -22.78 -25.56 -2.19
C SER A 197 -23.51 -26.23 -3.38
N GLN A 198 -23.26 -25.77 -4.61
CA GLN A 198 -23.85 -26.34 -5.84
C GLN A 198 -22.94 -27.40 -6.48
N LEU A 199 -21.72 -27.58 -5.99
CA LEU A 199 -20.83 -28.62 -6.49
C LEU A 199 -21.30 -29.99 -5.97
N PRO A 200 -21.35 -31.01 -6.81
CA PRO A 200 -21.72 -32.35 -6.38
C PRO A 200 -20.70 -32.85 -5.34
N ASN A 201 -21.21 -33.31 -4.20
CA ASN A 201 -20.40 -34.03 -3.22
C ASN A 201 -19.85 -35.29 -3.91
N LYS A 202 -18.57 -35.33 -4.20
CA LYS A 202 -17.89 -36.53 -4.66
C LYS A 202 -17.30 -37.29 -3.48
#